data_572e2312d0f38333b996d9d69acd524a
#
_entry.id   572e2312d0f38333b996d9d69acd524a
#
_cell.length_a   1.000
_cell.length_b   1.000
_cell.length_c   1.000
_cell.angle_alpha   90.00
_cell.angle_beta   90.00
_cell.angle_gamma   90.00
#
_symmetry.space_group_name_H-M   'P 1'
#
loop_
_entity.id
_entity.type
_entity.pdbx_description
1 polymer ?
#
loop_
_entity_poly.entity_id
_entity_poly.type
_entity_poly.pdbx_seq_one_letter_code
_entity_poly.pdbx_strand_id
1 'polypeptide(L)'
;RGLGDVYKRQDTKTCGVIEEDKAYGIKKIAEPIGLVAAVIPTTNPTSTAIFKTLICLKTRNAIIISPHPAAKASTIAAAKVDLDAAVKAGAPEGIIGWIDAPSLELTNTVMRDADIILATGGPGMVKAAYSSGKPALGVGAGNTPVIIDDTADVRMAVNSIIHSKTFDNGMICASEQSVTVLESVYEEVKKEFQYRGCYFLKPGEELDKVRKTIIINGALNSKIPGKSAYEIAKMAGVDVPKETKIL
;
A
#
# COMPACT_ATOMS: atom_id res chain seq x y z
N ARG A 1 -9.00 -5.40 -3.01
CA ARG A 1 -7.87 -6.18 -2.46
C ARG A 1 -7.95 -6.36 -0.94
N GLY A 2 -8.21 -5.32 -0.14
CA GLY A 2 -8.28 -5.44 1.33
C GLY A 2 -9.38 -6.34 1.87
N LEU A 3 -10.49 -6.45 1.17
CA LEU A 3 -11.63 -7.29 1.60
C LEU A 3 -11.37 -8.79 1.49
N GLY A 4 -10.57 -9.24 0.52
CA GLY A 4 -10.26 -10.66 0.34
C GLY A 4 -9.55 -11.29 1.55
N ASP A 5 -8.64 -10.56 2.18
CA ASP A 5 -7.94 -11.03 3.37
C ASP A 5 -8.85 -11.08 4.60
N VAL A 6 -9.80 -10.15 4.70
CA VAL A 6 -10.80 -10.16 5.78
C VAL A 6 -11.72 -11.37 5.66
N TYR A 7 -12.20 -11.70 4.46
CA TYR A 7 -13.01 -12.90 4.22
C TYR A 7 -12.30 -14.19 4.62
N LYS A 8 -11.03 -14.34 4.24
CA LYS A 8 -10.22 -15.51 4.60
C LYS A 8 -10.01 -15.67 6.10
N ARG A 9 -10.10 -14.60 6.87
CA ARG A 9 -9.80 -14.56 8.30
C ARG A 9 -11.01 -14.32 9.19
N GLN A 10 -12.22 -14.20 8.61
CA GLN A 10 -13.43 -13.90 9.40
C GLN A 10 -13.71 -14.95 10.48
N ASP A 11 -13.39 -16.22 10.24
CA ASP A 11 -13.60 -17.31 11.18
C ASP A 11 -12.42 -17.53 12.14
N THR A 12 -11.33 -16.77 12.00
CA THR A 12 -10.19 -16.83 12.89
C THR A 12 -10.60 -16.34 14.28
N LYS A 13 -10.36 -17.15 15.31
CA LYS A 13 -10.59 -16.76 16.70
C LYS A 13 -9.57 -15.72 17.14
N THR A 14 -10.01 -14.54 17.50
CA THR A 14 -9.14 -13.38 17.78
C THR A 14 -9.29 -12.84 19.21
N CYS A 15 -10.21 -13.38 20.01
CA CYS A 15 -10.40 -12.99 21.41
C CYS A 15 -10.71 -14.20 22.27
N GLY A 16 -10.32 -14.16 23.54
CA GLY A 16 -10.45 -15.25 24.49
C GLY A 16 -9.43 -16.36 24.26
N VAL A 17 -9.69 -17.57 24.77
CA VAL A 17 -8.77 -18.71 24.60
C VAL A 17 -8.68 -19.10 23.14
N ILE A 18 -7.52 -18.91 22.50
CA ILE A 18 -7.27 -19.20 21.08
C ILE A 18 -6.63 -20.59 20.88
N GLU A 19 -5.90 -21.08 21.89
CA GLU A 19 -5.23 -22.38 21.85
C GLU A 19 -5.13 -22.95 23.26
N GLU A 20 -5.25 -24.25 23.41
CA GLU A 20 -5.06 -24.95 24.67
C GLU A 20 -4.20 -26.20 24.44
N ASP A 21 -3.05 -26.25 25.11
CA ASP A 21 -2.20 -27.41 25.17
C ASP A 21 -2.43 -28.15 26.49
N LYS A 22 -3.22 -29.22 26.44
CA LYS A 22 -3.59 -30.00 27.63
C LYS A 22 -2.41 -30.82 28.16
N ALA A 23 -1.43 -31.16 27.35
CA ALA A 23 -0.27 -31.96 27.78
C ALA A 23 0.64 -31.15 28.70
N TYR A 24 0.77 -29.85 28.43
CA TYR A 24 1.59 -28.92 29.23
C TYR A 24 0.78 -27.99 30.13
N GLY A 25 -0.54 -28.04 30.09
CA GLY A 25 -1.44 -27.17 30.89
C GLY A 25 -1.38 -25.71 30.47
N ILE A 26 -1.02 -25.42 29.21
CA ILE A 26 -0.85 -24.06 28.69
C ILE A 26 -2.10 -23.61 27.94
N LYS A 27 -2.58 -22.39 28.22
CA LYS A 27 -3.62 -21.71 27.45
C LYS A 27 -3.06 -20.42 26.85
N LYS A 28 -3.30 -20.21 25.55
CA LYS A 28 -3.05 -18.93 24.88
C LYS A 28 -4.36 -18.14 24.82
N ILE A 29 -4.35 -16.97 25.42
CA ILE A 29 -5.51 -16.09 25.50
C ILE A 29 -5.20 -14.82 24.70
N ALA A 30 -6.05 -14.48 23.74
CA ALA A 30 -5.96 -13.22 23.02
C ALA A 30 -6.86 -12.18 23.69
N GLU A 31 -6.27 -11.01 23.96
CA GLU A 31 -6.93 -9.85 24.58
C GLU A 31 -6.85 -8.64 23.65
N PRO A 32 -7.85 -7.73 23.68
CA PRO A 32 -7.73 -6.44 23.00
C PRO A 32 -6.55 -5.65 23.55
N ILE A 33 -5.88 -4.90 22.69
CA ILE A 33 -4.77 -4.00 23.09
C ILE A 33 -5.30 -2.66 23.58
N GLY A 34 -6.43 -2.19 23.03
CA GLY A 34 -7.04 -0.91 23.38
C GLY A 34 -7.25 0.00 22.17
N LEU A 35 -6.53 1.12 22.13
CA LEU A 35 -6.63 2.12 21.07
C LEU A 35 -5.53 1.94 20.02
N VAL A 36 -5.94 1.86 18.76
CA VAL A 36 -5.03 1.74 17.61
C VAL A 36 -4.92 3.07 16.88
N ALA A 37 -3.70 3.58 16.69
CA ALA A 37 -3.41 4.69 15.79
C ALA A 37 -3.20 4.15 14.37
N ALA A 38 -4.06 4.51 13.43
CA ALA A 38 -4.00 4.05 12.04
C ALA A 38 -3.58 5.17 11.09
N VAL A 39 -2.34 5.17 10.63
CA VAL A 39 -1.86 6.10 9.61
C VAL A 39 -2.16 5.54 8.22
N ILE A 40 -2.85 6.35 7.40
CA ILE A 40 -3.38 5.94 6.09
C ILE A 40 -2.61 6.65 4.96
N PRO A 41 -2.15 5.93 3.92
CA PRO A 41 -1.40 6.50 2.80
C PRO A 41 -2.33 7.13 1.75
N THR A 42 -1.73 7.84 0.78
CA THR A 42 -2.46 8.36 -0.40
C THR A 42 -2.65 7.30 -1.49
N THR A 43 -1.82 6.28 -1.52
CA THR A 43 -1.75 5.32 -2.64
C THR A 43 -2.96 4.39 -2.73
N ASN A 44 -3.55 4.05 -1.58
CA ASN A 44 -4.74 3.19 -1.48
C ASN A 44 -5.52 3.52 -0.20
N PRO A 45 -6.05 4.74 -0.07
CA PRO A 45 -6.58 5.26 1.19
C PRO A 45 -7.83 4.52 1.67
N THR A 46 -8.81 4.29 0.80
CA THR A 46 -10.07 3.63 1.16
C THR A 46 -9.87 2.18 1.58
N SER A 47 -9.15 1.40 0.78
CA SER A 47 -8.90 -0.01 1.10
C SER A 47 -8.08 -0.19 2.37
N THR A 48 -7.13 0.71 2.64
CA THR A 48 -6.32 0.67 3.87
C THR A 48 -7.15 1.06 5.09
N ALA A 49 -8.01 2.08 4.98
CA ALA A 49 -8.92 2.46 6.07
C ALA A 49 -9.85 1.29 6.42
N ILE A 50 -10.56 0.72 5.44
CA ILE A 50 -11.46 -0.41 5.61
C ILE A 50 -10.72 -1.60 6.22
N PHE A 51 -9.56 -1.99 5.66
CA PHE A 51 -8.79 -3.12 6.17
C PHE A 51 -8.40 -2.94 7.64
N LYS A 52 -7.82 -1.80 8.00
CA LYS A 52 -7.41 -1.53 9.38
C LYS A 52 -8.58 -1.46 10.34
N THR A 53 -9.67 -0.85 9.92
CA THR A 53 -10.90 -0.80 10.71
C THR A 53 -11.44 -2.20 10.98
N LEU A 54 -11.57 -3.03 9.95
CA LEU A 54 -12.12 -4.38 10.13
C LEU A 54 -11.26 -5.27 11.02
N ILE A 55 -9.92 -5.19 10.93
CA ILE A 55 -9.07 -5.97 11.84
C ILE A 55 -9.13 -5.45 13.28
N CYS A 56 -9.25 -4.12 13.50
CA CYS A 56 -9.41 -3.55 14.82
C CYS A 56 -10.73 -4.00 15.45
N LEU A 57 -11.84 -3.89 14.73
CA LEU A 57 -13.15 -4.34 15.20
C LEU A 57 -13.16 -5.84 15.51
N LYS A 58 -12.59 -6.66 14.63
CA LYS A 58 -12.48 -8.11 14.82
C LYS A 58 -11.69 -8.48 16.08
N THR A 59 -10.69 -7.70 16.42
CA THR A 59 -9.86 -7.88 17.62
C THR A 59 -10.34 -7.07 18.82
N ARG A 60 -11.54 -6.45 18.71
CA ARG A 60 -12.20 -5.64 19.75
C ARG A 60 -11.37 -4.44 20.21
N ASN A 61 -10.64 -3.82 19.29
CA ASN A 61 -9.90 -2.59 19.54
C ASN A 61 -10.64 -1.38 18.95
N ALA A 62 -10.50 -0.24 19.60
CA ALA A 62 -10.86 1.05 19.01
C ALA A 62 -9.78 1.53 18.04
N ILE A 63 -10.15 2.40 17.09
CA ILE A 63 -9.24 2.90 16.08
C ILE A 63 -9.40 4.41 15.87
N ILE A 64 -8.29 5.15 15.82
CA ILE A 64 -8.25 6.53 15.31
C ILE A 64 -7.47 6.56 14.01
N ILE A 65 -8.13 7.01 12.96
CA ILE A 65 -7.59 7.11 11.61
C ILE A 65 -6.95 8.49 11.42
N SER A 66 -5.66 8.49 11.07
CA SER A 66 -4.93 9.67 10.60
C SER A 66 -4.80 9.60 9.07
N PRO A 67 -5.66 10.33 8.33
CA PRO A 67 -5.62 10.32 6.87
C PRO A 67 -4.46 11.17 6.34
N HIS A 68 -3.92 10.79 5.20
CA HIS A 68 -3.02 11.69 4.48
C HIS A 68 -3.80 12.92 3.97
N PRO A 69 -3.27 14.16 4.07
CA PRO A 69 -4.00 15.36 3.65
C PRO A 69 -4.59 15.30 2.25
N ALA A 70 -3.84 14.77 1.26
CA ALA A 70 -4.29 14.66 -0.13
C ALA A 70 -5.39 13.59 -0.35
N ALA A 71 -5.62 12.67 0.60
CA ALA A 71 -6.62 11.62 0.50
C ALA A 71 -7.66 11.68 1.65
N LYS A 72 -7.73 12.81 2.35
CA LYS A 72 -8.60 12.98 3.52
C LYS A 72 -10.06 12.61 3.24
N ALA A 73 -10.62 13.19 2.19
CA ALA A 73 -12.04 13.02 1.89
C ALA A 73 -12.44 11.54 1.66
N SER A 74 -11.67 10.82 0.85
CA SER A 74 -11.92 9.41 0.54
C SER A 74 -11.68 8.50 1.76
N THR A 75 -10.66 8.79 2.55
CA THR A 75 -10.36 8.04 3.78
C THR A 75 -11.49 8.18 4.80
N ILE A 76 -11.96 9.42 5.05
CA ILE A 76 -13.03 9.68 6.00
C ILE A 76 -14.36 9.10 5.51
N ALA A 77 -14.64 9.17 4.21
CA ALA A 77 -15.84 8.56 3.64
C ALA A 77 -15.87 7.04 3.89
N ALA A 78 -14.75 6.35 3.69
CA ALA A 78 -14.63 4.93 3.99
C ALA A 78 -14.82 4.64 5.49
N ALA A 79 -14.17 5.42 6.38
CA ALA A 79 -14.32 5.26 7.83
C ALA A 79 -15.76 5.45 8.32
N LYS A 80 -16.52 6.38 7.72
CA LYS A 80 -17.95 6.59 8.03
C LYS A 80 -18.80 5.38 7.65
N VAL A 81 -18.57 4.80 6.48
CA VAL A 81 -19.28 3.59 6.05
C VAL A 81 -19.04 2.43 7.03
N ASP A 82 -17.77 2.26 7.43
CA ASP A 82 -17.42 1.22 8.40
C ASP A 82 -18.05 1.47 9.78
N LEU A 83 -18.03 2.73 10.25
CA LEU A 83 -18.65 3.11 11.53
C LEU A 83 -20.16 2.86 11.52
N ASP A 84 -20.84 3.31 10.45
CA ASP A 84 -22.29 3.12 10.31
C ASP A 84 -22.67 1.62 10.31
N ALA A 85 -21.87 0.81 9.60
CA ALA A 85 -22.08 -0.64 9.57
C ALA A 85 -21.81 -1.29 10.95
N ALA A 86 -20.75 -0.88 11.63
CA ALA A 86 -20.38 -1.39 12.95
C ALA A 86 -21.44 -1.05 14.01
N VAL A 87 -21.91 0.20 14.04
CA VAL A 87 -22.96 0.64 14.98
C VAL A 87 -24.28 -0.11 14.72
N LYS A 88 -24.68 -0.27 13.46
CA LYS A 88 -25.86 -1.08 13.10
C LYS A 88 -25.74 -2.54 13.55
N ALA A 89 -24.53 -3.06 13.62
CA ALA A 89 -24.24 -4.40 14.12
C ALA A 89 -24.09 -4.47 15.65
N GLY A 90 -24.25 -3.36 16.37
CA GLY A 90 -24.22 -3.29 17.83
C GLY A 90 -22.88 -2.85 18.44
N ALA A 91 -21.95 -2.33 17.63
CA ALA A 91 -20.72 -1.73 18.16
C ALA A 91 -21.03 -0.38 18.83
N PRO A 92 -20.21 0.06 19.83
CA PRO A 92 -20.34 1.38 20.43
C PRO A 92 -20.12 2.51 19.42
N GLU A 93 -20.86 3.59 19.57
CA GLU A 93 -20.64 4.84 18.85
C GLU A 93 -19.22 5.35 19.09
N GLY A 94 -18.41 5.75 18.41
CA GLY A 94 -17.03 6.22 18.71
C GLY A 94 -15.95 5.15 18.73
N ILE A 95 -16.29 3.89 18.39
CA ILE A 95 -15.29 2.83 18.23
C ILE A 95 -14.31 3.12 17.08
N ILE A 96 -14.73 3.93 16.09
CA ILE A 96 -13.93 4.39 14.96
C ILE A 96 -13.93 5.91 14.97
N GLY A 97 -12.75 6.51 15.15
CA GLY A 97 -12.53 7.95 15.05
C GLY A 97 -11.58 8.32 13.91
N TRP A 98 -11.53 9.59 13.55
CA TRP A 98 -10.59 10.11 12.53
C TRP A 98 -10.22 11.56 12.80
N ILE A 99 -9.11 11.99 12.19
CA ILE A 99 -8.65 13.37 12.21
C ILE A 99 -9.26 14.13 11.02
N ASP A 100 -10.13 15.10 11.29
CA ASP A 100 -10.77 15.92 10.25
C ASP A 100 -9.82 16.98 9.63
N ALA A 101 -8.87 17.47 10.41
CA ALA A 101 -7.86 18.42 9.96
C ALA A 101 -6.46 17.78 10.08
N PRO A 102 -6.07 16.89 9.14
CA PRO A 102 -4.82 16.14 9.26
C PRO A 102 -3.60 17.08 9.25
N SER A 103 -2.76 16.92 10.26
CA SER A 103 -1.46 17.57 10.39
C SER A 103 -0.43 16.57 10.93
N LEU A 104 0.85 16.88 10.74
CA LEU A 104 1.91 16.07 11.31
C LEU A 104 1.85 16.05 12.85
N GLU A 105 1.51 17.20 13.46
CA GLU A 105 1.37 17.33 14.90
C GLU A 105 0.27 16.41 15.46
N LEU A 106 -0.93 16.46 14.86
CA LEU A 106 -2.04 15.58 15.27
C LEU A 106 -1.74 14.10 15.02
N THR A 107 -1.06 13.77 13.92
CA THR A 107 -0.63 12.39 13.66
C THR A 107 0.34 11.91 14.74
N ASN A 108 1.32 12.74 15.11
CA ASN A 108 2.27 12.41 16.19
C ASN A 108 1.57 12.29 17.55
N THR A 109 0.58 13.14 17.83
CA THR A 109 -0.22 13.07 19.05
C THR A 109 -0.98 11.76 19.14
N VAL A 110 -1.69 11.37 18.09
CA VAL A 110 -2.41 10.08 18.05
C VAL A 110 -1.45 8.90 18.20
N MET A 111 -0.28 8.93 17.54
CA MET A 111 0.72 7.88 17.69
C MET A 111 1.28 7.78 19.11
N ARG A 112 1.48 8.94 19.78
CA ARG A 112 1.98 8.97 21.17
C ARG A 112 0.95 8.45 22.16
N ASP A 113 -0.33 8.76 21.98
CA ASP A 113 -1.37 8.51 22.96
C ASP A 113 -2.09 7.16 22.75
N ALA A 114 -1.95 6.52 21.59
CA ALA A 114 -2.48 5.18 21.33
C ALA A 114 -1.66 4.07 22.00
N ASP A 115 -2.25 2.88 22.07
CA ASP A 115 -1.60 1.68 22.65
C ASP A 115 -0.73 0.95 21.61
N ILE A 116 -1.12 0.99 20.33
CA ILE A 116 -0.36 0.43 19.20
C ILE A 116 -0.57 1.26 17.94
N ILE A 117 0.42 1.24 17.07
CA ILE A 117 0.41 1.99 15.81
C ILE A 117 0.38 1.03 14.61
N LEU A 118 -0.56 1.24 13.69
CA LEU A 118 -0.60 0.63 12.36
C LEU A 118 -0.27 1.71 11.33
N ALA A 119 1.00 1.86 10.97
CA ALA A 119 1.43 2.89 10.02
C ALA A 119 1.61 2.31 8.62
N THR A 120 0.94 2.90 7.62
CA THR A 120 1.21 2.65 6.20
C THR A 120 1.54 3.99 5.55
N GLY A 121 2.75 4.11 5.00
CA GLY A 121 3.18 5.38 4.42
C GLY A 121 4.62 5.33 3.91
N GLY A 122 5.17 6.49 3.55
CA GLY A 122 6.55 6.61 3.12
C GLY A 122 7.56 6.31 4.25
N PRO A 123 8.85 6.13 3.91
CA PRO A 123 9.90 5.76 4.87
C PRO A 123 9.98 6.67 6.09
N GLY A 124 9.76 7.99 5.92
CA GLY A 124 9.77 8.97 7.03
C GLY A 124 8.66 8.71 8.03
N MET A 125 7.45 8.39 7.58
CA MET A 125 6.32 8.09 8.45
C MET A 125 6.50 6.77 9.18
N VAL A 126 7.02 5.75 8.52
CA VAL A 126 7.34 4.45 9.16
C VAL A 126 8.42 4.62 10.23
N LYS A 127 9.46 5.43 9.94
CA LYS A 127 10.48 5.76 10.93
C LYS A 127 9.89 6.51 12.13
N ALA A 128 9.01 7.48 11.90
CA ALA A 128 8.32 8.20 12.98
C ALA A 128 7.49 7.25 13.86
N ALA A 129 6.76 6.32 13.25
CA ALA A 129 5.98 5.31 13.99
C ALA A 129 6.86 4.45 14.89
N TYR A 130 7.96 3.92 14.37
CA TYR A 130 8.91 3.11 15.18
C TYR A 130 9.66 3.93 16.24
N SER A 131 9.81 5.24 16.03
CA SER A 131 10.48 6.13 16.97
C SER A 131 9.54 6.75 18.02
N SER A 132 8.24 6.43 17.99
CA SER A 132 7.23 7.01 18.89
C SER A 132 7.32 6.50 20.34
N GLY A 133 8.04 5.43 20.59
CA GLY A 133 8.09 4.74 21.88
C GLY A 133 6.90 3.80 22.14
N LYS A 134 6.03 3.61 21.14
CA LYS A 134 4.88 2.68 21.19
C LYS A 134 5.12 1.46 20.31
N PRO A 135 4.51 0.32 20.59
CA PRO A 135 4.48 -0.80 19.65
C PRO A 135 3.95 -0.33 18.29
N ALA A 136 4.66 -0.66 17.23
CA ALA A 136 4.28 -0.21 15.88
C ALA A 136 4.46 -1.33 14.85
N LEU A 137 3.48 -1.45 13.95
CA LEU A 137 3.55 -2.25 12.74
C LEU A 137 3.59 -1.29 11.54
N GLY A 138 4.79 -1.08 11.01
CA GLY A 138 5.04 -0.15 9.92
C GLY A 138 5.12 -0.85 8.57
N VAL A 139 4.40 -0.32 7.58
CA VAL A 139 4.45 -0.76 6.18
C VAL A 139 4.92 0.42 5.34
N GLY A 140 6.11 0.30 4.77
CA GLY A 140 6.74 1.31 3.93
C GLY A 140 6.58 1.04 2.43
N ALA A 141 7.42 1.72 1.65
CA ALA A 141 7.55 1.45 0.22
C ALA A 141 8.10 0.03 -0.01
N GLY A 142 7.42 -0.72 -0.87
CA GLY A 142 7.86 -2.03 -1.30
C GLY A 142 8.57 -1.97 -2.65
N ASN A 143 9.38 -2.97 -2.93
CA ASN A 143 9.83 -3.31 -4.27
C ASN A 143 9.33 -4.71 -4.57
N THR A 144 8.41 -4.84 -5.52
CA THR A 144 7.81 -6.13 -5.90
C THR A 144 8.56 -6.65 -7.13
N PRO A 145 9.55 -7.56 -6.97
CA PRO A 145 10.25 -8.17 -8.09
C PRO A 145 9.42 -9.26 -8.73
N VAL A 146 9.57 -9.43 -10.03
CA VAL A 146 9.06 -10.57 -10.80
C VAL A 146 10.22 -11.30 -11.43
N ILE A 147 10.16 -12.62 -11.43
CA ILE A 147 11.11 -13.47 -12.14
C ILE A 147 10.36 -14.15 -13.28
N ILE A 148 10.88 -14.04 -14.50
CA ILE A 148 10.40 -14.76 -15.68
C ILE A 148 11.49 -15.74 -16.10
N ASP A 149 11.24 -17.02 -15.96
CA ASP A 149 12.12 -18.10 -16.38
C ASP A 149 11.64 -18.74 -17.70
N ASP A 150 12.34 -19.75 -18.16
CA ASP A 150 12.09 -20.45 -19.43
C ASP A 150 10.87 -21.40 -19.37
N THR A 151 10.27 -21.59 -18.21
CA THR A 151 9.02 -22.35 -18.03
C THR A 151 7.78 -21.46 -18.07
N ALA A 152 7.96 -20.13 -18.09
CA ALA A 152 6.86 -19.18 -18.03
C ALA A 152 6.10 -19.08 -19.37
N ASP A 153 4.77 -18.92 -19.31
CA ASP A 153 4.02 -18.37 -20.43
C ASP A 153 4.31 -16.87 -20.54
N VAL A 154 5.24 -16.50 -21.44
CA VAL A 154 5.73 -15.14 -21.61
C VAL A 154 4.61 -14.15 -21.92
N ARG A 155 3.63 -14.54 -22.74
CA ARG A 155 2.51 -13.66 -23.11
C ARG A 155 1.60 -13.37 -21.92
N MET A 156 1.27 -14.40 -21.15
CA MET A 156 0.47 -14.26 -19.92
C MET A 156 1.23 -13.45 -18.88
N ALA A 157 2.50 -13.75 -18.64
CA ALA A 157 3.32 -13.08 -17.64
C ALA A 157 3.43 -11.56 -17.93
N VAL A 158 3.83 -11.20 -19.16
CA VAL A 158 3.97 -9.78 -19.56
C VAL A 158 2.62 -9.07 -19.51
N ASN A 159 1.53 -9.70 -19.98
CA ASN A 159 0.20 -9.11 -19.90
C ASN A 159 -0.22 -8.83 -18.45
N SER A 160 0.00 -9.76 -17.54
CA SER A 160 -0.33 -9.63 -16.11
C SER A 160 0.46 -8.51 -15.45
N ILE A 161 1.77 -8.42 -15.74
CA ILE A 161 2.64 -7.34 -15.25
C ILE A 161 2.14 -5.98 -15.72
N ILE A 162 1.84 -5.82 -17.01
CA ILE A 162 1.36 -4.55 -17.56
C ILE A 162 0.02 -4.16 -16.93
N HIS A 163 -0.94 -5.08 -16.81
CA HIS A 163 -2.22 -4.79 -16.16
C HIS A 163 -2.07 -4.39 -14.70
N SER A 164 -1.21 -5.07 -13.96
CA SER A 164 -0.94 -4.75 -12.57
C SER A 164 -0.26 -3.39 -12.43
N LYS A 165 0.76 -3.12 -13.24
CA LYS A 165 1.55 -1.88 -13.17
C LYS A 165 0.78 -0.64 -13.64
N THR A 166 -0.12 -0.79 -14.60
CA THR A 166 -0.87 0.34 -15.18
C THR A 166 -2.23 0.58 -14.53
N PHE A 167 -2.65 -0.26 -13.59
CA PHE A 167 -3.94 -0.16 -12.90
C PHE A 167 -4.23 1.23 -12.32
N ASP A 168 -3.24 1.86 -11.73
CA ASP A 168 -3.32 3.19 -11.11
C ASP A 168 -2.07 4.03 -11.43
N ASN A 169 -1.51 3.87 -12.61
CA ASN A 169 -0.22 4.43 -13.01
C ASN A 169 0.92 4.05 -12.04
N GLY A 170 0.87 2.84 -11.49
CA GLY A 170 1.90 2.29 -10.62
C GLY A 170 1.95 2.87 -9.21
N MET A 171 0.90 3.52 -8.74
CA MET A 171 0.85 4.10 -7.39
C MET A 171 0.80 3.05 -6.30
N ILE A 172 0.06 1.96 -6.51
CA ILE A 172 -0.08 0.92 -5.48
C ILE A 172 1.26 0.21 -5.22
N CYS A 173 1.62 0.08 -3.94
CA CYS A 173 2.87 -0.57 -3.51
C CYS A 173 3.01 -2.04 -3.91
N ALA A 174 1.90 -2.70 -4.27
CA ALA A 174 1.86 -4.10 -4.66
C ALA A 174 2.07 -4.34 -6.17
N SER A 175 2.18 -3.27 -7.00
CA SER A 175 2.50 -3.41 -8.42
C SER A 175 3.97 -3.74 -8.62
N GLU A 176 4.29 -4.43 -9.70
CA GLU A 176 5.63 -4.86 -10.03
C GLU A 176 6.56 -3.65 -10.25
N GLN A 177 7.75 -3.68 -9.62
CA GLN A 177 8.74 -2.61 -9.70
C GLN A 177 9.95 -2.99 -10.56
N SER A 178 10.27 -4.28 -10.62
CA SER A 178 11.36 -4.83 -11.39
C SER A 178 11.01 -6.18 -11.97
N VAL A 179 11.57 -6.49 -13.13
CA VAL A 179 11.39 -7.78 -13.81
C VAL A 179 12.77 -8.35 -14.08
N THR A 180 13.07 -9.49 -13.45
CA THR A 180 14.29 -10.26 -13.71
C THR A 180 13.94 -11.37 -14.69
N VAL A 181 14.66 -11.42 -15.80
CA VAL A 181 14.38 -12.36 -16.90
C VAL A 181 15.59 -13.23 -17.13
N LEU A 182 15.43 -14.54 -17.28
CA LEU A 182 16.51 -15.42 -17.70
C LEU A 182 16.97 -15.04 -19.13
N GLU A 183 18.27 -15.14 -19.35
CA GLU A 183 18.90 -14.76 -20.64
C GLU A 183 18.28 -15.51 -21.83
N SER A 184 17.93 -16.77 -21.62
CA SER A 184 17.33 -17.63 -22.67
C SER A 184 16.02 -17.10 -23.24
N VAL A 185 15.22 -16.35 -22.44
CA VAL A 185 13.91 -15.80 -22.86
C VAL A 185 13.88 -14.26 -22.89
N TYR A 186 15.01 -13.62 -22.62
CA TYR A 186 15.07 -12.17 -22.47
C TYR A 186 14.58 -11.41 -23.70
N GLU A 187 15.02 -11.79 -24.89
CA GLU A 187 14.64 -11.10 -26.13
C GLU A 187 13.16 -11.31 -26.48
N GLU A 188 12.61 -12.47 -26.16
CA GLU A 188 11.17 -12.74 -26.34
C GLU A 188 10.34 -11.87 -25.40
N VAL A 189 10.68 -11.85 -24.12
CA VAL A 189 10.01 -11.02 -23.11
C VAL A 189 10.07 -9.55 -23.46
N LYS A 190 11.23 -9.05 -23.88
CA LYS A 190 11.41 -7.65 -24.28
C LYS A 190 10.54 -7.28 -25.48
N LYS A 191 10.49 -8.12 -26.52
CA LYS A 191 9.63 -7.93 -27.68
C LYS A 191 8.15 -7.93 -27.29
N GLU A 192 7.73 -8.81 -26.38
CA GLU A 192 6.35 -8.87 -25.91
C GLU A 192 5.95 -7.60 -25.13
N PHE A 193 6.83 -7.06 -24.28
CA PHE A 193 6.62 -5.76 -23.64
C PHE A 193 6.46 -4.63 -24.68
N GLN A 194 7.34 -4.58 -25.67
CA GLN A 194 7.27 -3.56 -26.74
C GLN A 194 5.97 -3.69 -27.55
N TYR A 195 5.61 -4.91 -27.93
CA TYR A 195 4.37 -5.19 -28.67
C TYR A 195 3.12 -4.72 -27.93
N ARG A 196 3.14 -4.79 -26.59
CA ARG A 196 2.03 -4.35 -25.74
C ARG A 196 2.06 -2.89 -25.34
N GLY A 197 2.97 -2.09 -25.89
CA GLY A 197 3.03 -0.64 -25.73
C GLY A 197 3.92 -0.16 -24.60
N CYS A 198 4.90 -0.97 -24.17
CA CYS A 198 5.96 -0.49 -23.29
C CYS A 198 7.12 0.10 -24.12
N TYR A 199 7.67 1.19 -23.64
CA TYR A 199 8.78 1.87 -24.29
C TYR A 199 10.08 1.67 -23.51
N PHE A 200 11.07 1.08 -24.15
CA PHE A 200 12.40 0.91 -23.55
C PHE A 200 13.25 2.16 -23.87
N LEU A 201 13.55 2.91 -22.83
CA LEU A 201 14.41 4.09 -22.93
C LEU A 201 15.78 3.72 -23.49
N LYS A 202 16.27 4.51 -24.44
CA LYS A 202 17.60 4.32 -24.99
C LYS A 202 18.65 4.67 -23.93
N PRO A 203 19.69 3.82 -23.77
CA PRO A 203 20.80 4.14 -22.89
C PRO A 203 21.43 5.50 -23.24
N GLY A 204 21.87 6.24 -22.23
CA GLY A 204 22.45 7.57 -22.38
C GLY A 204 21.41 8.68 -22.16
N GLU A 205 21.24 9.58 -23.12
CA GLU A 205 20.52 10.84 -22.94
C GLU A 205 19.04 10.67 -22.53
N GLU A 206 18.29 9.75 -23.16
CA GLU A 206 16.88 9.54 -22.81
C GLU A 206 16.74 9.02 -21.37
N LEU A 207 17.54 8.01 -21.03
CA LEU A 207 17.52 7.42 -19.67
C LEU A 207 17.91 8.45 -18.62
N ASP A 208 18.92 9.27 -18.91
CA ASP A 208 19.39 10.31 -17.98
C ASP A 208 18.38 11.42 -17.80
N LYS A 209 17.67 11.84 -18.84
CA LYS A 209 16.58 12.82 -18.77
C LYS A 209 15.45 12.32 -17.88
N VAL A 210 15.00 11.09 -18.09
CA VAL A 210 13.93 10.49 -17.28
C VAL A 210 14.39 10.33 -15.83
N ARG A 211 15.60 9.81 -15.59
CA ARG A 211 16.16 9.67 -14.24
C ARG A 211 16.21 11.00 -13.49
N LYS A 212 16.71 12.08 -14.11
CA LYS A 212 16.76 13.42 -13.52
C LYS A 212 15.39 14.03 -13.28
N THR A 213 14.38 13.61 -14.04
CA THR A 213 12.99 14.06 -13.84
C THR A 213 12.34 13.32 -12.66
N ILE A 214 12.61 12.03 -12.53
CA ILE A 214 12.02 11.20 -11.46
C ILE A 214 12.70 11.45 -10.12
N ILE A 215 14.01 11.59 -10.10
CA ILE A 215 14.80 11.79 -8.88
C ILE A 215 15.36 13.22 -8.86
N ILE A 216 14.94 13.98 -7.85
CA ILE A 216 15.41 15.36 -7.58
C ILE A 216 16.08 15.38 -6.21
N ASN A 217 17.34 15.81 -6.14
CA ASN A 217 18.10 15.88 -4.88
C ASN A 217 18.09 14.56 -4.08
N GLY A 218 18.19 13.42 -4.77
CA GLY A 218 18.21 12.09 -4.15
C GLY A 218 16.86 11.58 -3.66
N ALA A 219 15.77 12.32 -3.89
CA ALA A 219 14.41 11.93 -3.51
C ALA A 219 13.48 11.84 -4.73
N LEU A 220 12.41 11.07 -4.60
CA LEU A 220 11.38 11.01 -5.63
C LEU A 220 10.73 12.38 -5.82
N ASN A 221 10.64 12.83 -7.08
CA ASN A 221 9.91 14.03 -7.44
C ASN A 221 8.42 13.88 -7.10
N SER A 222 7.92 14.72 -6.18
CA SER A 222 6.54 14.66 -5.70
C SER A 222 5.47 14.87 -6.77
N LYS A 223 5.85 15.34 -7.97
CA LYS A 223 4.95 15.53 -9.12
C LYS A 223 4.78 14.26 -9.97
N ILE A 224 5.57 13.23 -9.74
CA ILE A 224 5.55 11.97 -10.54
C ILE A 224 4.44 11.00 -10.13
N PRO A 225 4.17 10.76 -8.81
CA PRO A 225 3.18 9.76 -8.43
C PRO A 225 1.82 9.99 -9.10
N GLY A 226 1.27 8.94 -9.70
CA GLY A 226 0.00 8.96 -10.41
C GLY A 226 0.04 9.46 -11.86
N LYS A 227 1.19 9.93 -12.33
CA LYS A 227 1.38 10.33 -13.73
C LYS A 227 1.47 9.11 -14.66
N SER A 228 0.90 9.25 -15.86
CA SER A 228 1.08 8.27 -16.91
C SER A 228 2.51 8.25 -17.44
N ALA A 229 2.92 7.15 -18.07
CA ALA A 229 4.22 7.05 -18.74
C ALA A 229 4.46 8.18 -19.75
N TYR A 230 3.43 8.51 -20.55
CA TYR A 230 3.48 9.61 -21.51
C TYR A 230 3.72 10.98 -20.83
N GLU A 231 3.03 11.28 -19.73
CA GLU A 231 3.23 12.54 -19.00
C GLU A 231 4.64 12.62 -18.42
N ILE A 232 5.16 11.52 -17.88
CA ILE A 232 6.53 11.46 -17.34
C ILE A 232 7.56 11.68 -18.45
N ALA A 233 7.41 11.01 -19.59
CA ALA A 233 8.27 11.21 -20.75
C ALA A 233 8.25 12.67 -21.24
N LYS A 234 7.05 13.27 -21.34
CA LYS A 234 6.88 14.68 -21.69
C LYS A 234 7.57 15.63 -20.71
N MET A 235 7.45 15.37 -19.40
CA MET A 235 8.15 16.15 -18.37
C MET A 235 9.67 16.03 -18.49
N ALA A 236 10.17 14.89 -18.95
CA ALA A 236 11.59 14.63 -19.17
C ALA A 236 12.11 15.16 -20.53
N GLY A 237 11.24 15.64 -21.40
CA GLY A 237 11.61 16.04 -22.76
C GLY A 237 12.04 14.85 -23.64
N VAL A 238 11.40 13.70 -23.43
CA VAL A 238 11.58 12.47 -24.23
C VAL A 238 10.31 12.23 -25.03
N ASP A 239 10.46 12.02 -26.34
CA ASP A 239 9.35 11.78 -27.24
C ASP A 239 8.99 10.30 -27.29
N VAL A 240 7.77 9.97 -26.92
CA VAL A 240 7.23 8.61 -26.91
C VAL A 240 5.80 8.60 -27.46
N PRO A 241 5.30 7.48 -28.00
CA PRO A 241 3.90 7.36 -28.39
C PRO A 241 2.95 7.71 -27.24
N LYS A 242 1.84 8.38 -27.56
CA LYS A 242 0.85 8.82 -26.54
C LYS A 242 0.24 7.66 -25.77
N GLU A 243 0.10 6.50 -26.40
CA GLU A 243 -0.41 5.27 -25.87
C GLU A 243 0.59 4.46 -25.04
N THR A 244 1.81 4.99 -24.86
CA THR A 244 2.84 4.31 -24.05
C THR A 244 2.34 4.00 -22.64
N LYS A 245 2.38 2.72 -22.27
CA LYS A 245 1.87 2.23 -21.01
C LYS A 245 2.88 2.27 -19.88
N ILE A 246 4.13 1.93 -20.19
CA ILE A 246 5.26 1.86 -19.23
C ILE A 246 6.52 2.38 -19.93
N LEU A 247 7.37 3.10 -19.19
CA LEU A 247 8.72 3.48 -19.59
C LEU A 247 9.73 2.55 -18.93
#